data_450932c5b24785a552f41e13d224eab6
#
_entry.id   450932c5b24785a552f41e13d224eab6
#
_cell.length_a   1.000
_cell.length_b   1.000
_cell.length_c   1.000
_cell.angle_alpha   90.00
_cell.angle_beta   90.00
_cell.angle_gamma   90.00
#
_symmetry.space_group_name_H-M   'P 1'
#
loop_
_entity.id
_entity.type
_entity.pdbx_description
1 polymer ?
#
loop_
_entity_poly.entity_id
_entity_poly.type
_entity_poly.pdbx_seq_one_letter_code
_entity_poly.pdbx_strand_id
1 'polypeptide(L)'
;WFAPAGFNRGGLNEGNAGVPVLQVSEHLLSKDRDTLYEANINPIASFVSEGLVVFGQKTLQAKPSALDRINVRRLLIRLRKFIASTSRFLVFEQNTQALRNRFLNIVNPFLEQVQSNSGLSAFRVVMDDTNNTPDVVDRNQLVGQIFIQPTRTAEFIVLDFVVQPTGATFPE
;
A
#
# COMPACT_ATOMS: atom_id res chain seq x y z
N TRP A 1 -2.02 4.32 2.74
CA TRP A 1 -1.18 3.47 1.87
C TRP A 1 0.32 3.60 2.11
N PHE A 2 0.75 4.55 2.91
CA PHE A 2 2.13 4.63 3.36
C PHE A 2 2.47 3.51 4.34
N ALA A 3 3.76 3.11 4.37
CA ALA A 3 4.25 2.15 5.34
C ALA A 3 4.10 2.69 6.76
N PRO A 4 3.47 1.95 7.69
CA PRO A 4 3.39 2.34 9.10
C PRO A 4 4.66 1.92 9.86
N ALA A 5 5.81 2.15 9.29
CA ALA A 5 7.11 1.74 9.79
C ALA A 5 8.20 2.72 9.39
N GLY A 6 9.38 2.59 9.99
CA GLY A 6 10.53 3.45 9.74
C GLY A 6 10.47 4.78 10.49
N PHE A 7 11.52 5.56 10.39
CA PHE A 7 11.72 6.78 11.18
C PHE A 7 10.65 7.87 10.96
N ASN A 8 10.14 7.96 9.74
CA ASN A 8 9.15 9.00 9.40
C ASN A 8 7.73 8.72 9.92
N ARG A 9 7.34 7.44 10.12
CA ARG A 9 5.94 7.06 10.42
C ARG A 9 5.79 5.94 11.44
N GLY A 10 6.88 5.28 11.82
CA GLY A 10 6.89 4.16 12.77
C GLY A 10 7.22 4.56 14.20
N GLY A 11 7.47 5.84 14.48
CA GLY A 11 7.78 6.32 15.82
C GLY A 11 6.63 6.10 16.79
N LEU A 12 6.96 5.60 17.98
CA LEU A 12 6.01 5.30 19.07
C LEU A 12 6.08 6.31 20.22
N ASN A 13 6.80 7.40 20.05
CA ASN A 13 6.83 8.47 21.03
C ASN A 13 5.50 9.25 21.03
N GLU A 14 5.26 10.03 22.05
CA GLU A 14 4.04 10.78 22.27
C GLU A 14 3.70 11.72 21.09
N GLY A 15 4.72 12.35 20.49
CA GLY A 15 4.55 13.26 19.35
C GLY A 15 4.10 12.57 18.06
N ASN A 16 4.40 11.28 17.86
CA ASN A 16 4.09 10.57 16.62
C ASN A 16 2.89 9.62 16.73
N ALA A 17 2.82 8.86 17.83
CA ALA A 17 1.78 7.86 18.01
C ALA A 17 0.69 8.27 19.02
N GLY A 18 0.91 9.35 19.77
CA GLY A 18 0.01 9.77 20.85
C GLY A 18 -0.03 8.78 22.02
N VAL A 19 0.92 7.84 22.06
CA VAL A 19 1.02 6.81 23.11
C VAL A 19 2.35 6.99 23.83
N PRO A 20 2.37 7.15 25.19
CA PRO A 20 3.59 7.28 25.96
C PRO A 20 4.28 5.91 26.11
N VAL A 21 5.04 5.50 25.12
CA VAL A 21 5.88 4.31 25.17
C VAL A 21 7.23 4.71 25.77
N LEU A 22 7.59 4.15 26.91
CA LEU A 22 8.80 4.52 27.66
C LEU A 22 10.01 3.70 27.25
N GLN A 23 9.85 2.39 27.08
CA GLN A 23 10.94 1.49 26.74
C GLN A 23 10.43 0.22 26.02
N VAL A 24 11.35 -0.50 25.41
CA VAL A 24 11.12 -1.86 24.89
C VAL A 24 11.49 -2.88 25.97
N SER A 25 10.88 -4.06 25.93
CA SER A 25 11.22 -5.17 26.82
C SER A 25 12.63 -5.70 26.57
N GLU A 26 13.06 -5.71 25.30
CA GLU A 26 14.35 -6.23 24.86
C GLU A 26 15.04 -5.22 23.94
N HIS A 27 16.34 -4.99 24.17
CA HIS A 27 17.16 -4.17 23.29
C HIS A 27 17.68 -5.00 22.11
N LEU A 28 17.09 -4.79 20.93
CA LEU A 28 17.44 -5.51 19.71
C LEU A 28 18.65 -4.87 19.01
N LEU A 29 19.68 -5.65 18.78
CA LEU A 29 20.79 -5.29 17.91
C LEU A 29 20.37 -5.40 16.42
N SER A 30 21.21 -4.92 15.51
CA SER A 30 20.93 -4.99 14.07
C SER A 30 20.69 -6.42 13.59
N LYS A 31 21.57 -7.34 14.01
CA LYS A 31 21.46 -8.76 13.68
C LYS A 31 20.17 -9.41 14.19
N ASP A 32 19.73 -9.03 15.39
CA ASP A 32 18.50 -9.58 15.98
C ASP A 32 17.28 -9.11 15.18
N ARG A 33 17.26 -7.83 14.76
CA ARG A 33 16.20 -7.27 13.91
C ARG A 33 16.16 -7.95 12.56
N ASP A 34 17.30 -8.25 11.95
CA ASP A 34 17.39 -8.95 10.68
C ASP A 34 16.81 -10.37 10.78
N THR A 35 17.18 -11.11 11.83
CA THR A 35 16.65 -12.46 12.11
C THR A 35 15.14 -12.44 12.30
N LEU A 36 14.62 -11.49 13.07
CA LEU A 36 13.17 -11.33 13.27
C LEU A 36 12.46 -10.98 11.95
N TYR A 37 13.05 -10.09 11.17
CA TYR A 37 12.49 -9.67 9.91
C TYR A 37 12.47 -10.80 8.86
N GLU A 38 13.48 -11.66 8.82
CA GLU A 38 13.47 -12.89 8.01
C GLU A 38 12.34 -13.84 8.42
N ALA A 39 12.05 -13.95 9.71
CA ALA A 39 10.94 -14.73 10.25
C ALA A 39 9.56 -14.07 10.09
N ASN A 40 9.44 -12.97 9.32
CA ASN A 40 8.21 -12.16 9.13
C ASN A 40 7.67 -11.52 10.42
N ILE A 41 8.54 -11.25 11.37
CA ILE A 41 8.23 -10.50 12.59
C ILE A 41 8.69 -9.06 12.38
N ASN A 42 7.80 -8.10 12.61
CA ASN A 42 8.12 -6.68 12.52
C ASN A 42 8.67 -6.21 13.86
N PRO A 43 9.97 -5.92 13.99
CA PRO A 43 10.55 -5.54 15.26
C PRO A 43 10.14 -4.11 15.66
N ILE A 44 10.00 -3.90 16.97
CA ILE A 44 9.99 -2.59 17.60
C ILE A 44 11.35 -2.41 18.25
N ALA A 45 12.09 -1.40 17.82
CA ALA A 45 13.46 -1.19 18.29
C ALA A 45 13.68 0.23 18.81
N SER A 46 14.63 0.37 19.72
CA SER A 46 15.09 1.66 20.22
C SER A 46 16.29 2.13 19.39
N PHE A 47 16.21 3.36 18.91
CA PHE A 47 17.29 4.05 18.20
C PHE A 47 17.72 5.29 19.00
N VAL A 48 19.02 5.60 18.98
CA VAL A 48 19.60 6.62 19.84
C VAL A 48 19.00 8.02 19.59
N SER A 49 18.76 8.36 18.32
CA SER A 49 18.28 9.70 17.95
C SER A 49 16.76 9.75 17.78
N GLU A 50 16.14 8.65 17.33
CA GLU A 50 14.74 8.60 16.91
C GLU A 50 13.82 7.94 17.96
N GLY A 51 14.41 7.36 19.00
CA GLY A 51 13.66 6.69 20.05
C GLY A 51 13.08 5.34 19.61
N LEU A 52 11.88 5.03 20.08
CA LEU A 52 11.21 3.76 19.82
C LEU A 52 10.47 3.80 18.48
N VAL A 53 10.78 2.86 17.60
CA VAL A 53 10.27 2.83 16.24
C VAL A 53 9.84 1.42 15.84
N VAL A 54 8.68 1.30 15.18
CA VAL A 54 8.31 0.09 14.44
C VAL A 54 9.18 0.00 13.20
N PHE A 55 10.01 -1.04 13.10
CA PHE A 55 11.02 -1.16 12.04
C PHE A 55 10.79 -2.39 11.16
N GLY A 56 9.56 -2.55 10.66
CA GLY A 56 9.18 -3.60 9.74
C GLY A 56 7.73 -3.47 9.31
N GLN A 57 7.40 -3.99 8.12
CA GLN A 57 6.05 -3.93 7.57
C GLN A 57 5.64 -5.20 6.81
N LYS A 58 6.21 -6.33 7.14
CA LYS A 58 5.83 -7.62 6.54
C LYS A 58 4.49 -8.10 7.08
N THR A 59 3.74 -8.80 6.23
CA THR A 59 2.59 -9.61 6.64
C THR A 59 3.04 -11.05 6.89
N LEU A 60 2.19 -11.89 7.46
CA LEU A 60 2.47 -13.33 7.64
C LEU A 60 2.36 -14.14 6.34
N GLN A 61 2.20 -13.48 5.19
CA GLN A 61 2.11 -14.17 3.91
C GLN A 61 3.48 -14.73 3.50
N ALA A 62 3.57 -16.05 3.39
CA ALA A 62 4.80 -16.73 3.03
C ALA A 62 5.14 -16.65 1.53
N LYS A 63 4.10 -16.62 0.65
CA LYS A 63 4.31 -16.50 -0.79
C LYS A 63 4.59 -15.05 -1.19
N PRO A 64 5.66 -14.78 -1.96
CA PRO A 64 5.94 -13.44 -2.48
C PRO A 64 4.76 -12.92 -3.32
N SER A 65 4.24 -11.76 -2.96
CA SER A 65 3.21 -11.06 -3.72
C SER A 65 3.20 -9.58 -3.36
N ALA A 66 2.40 -8.79 -4.05
CA ALA A 66 2.21 -7.38 -3.66
C ALA A 66 1.53 -7.22 -2.30
N LEU A 67 0.89 -8.28 -1.77
CA LEU A 67 0.18 -8.31 -0.49
C LEU A 67 1.05 -8.74 0.70
N ASP A 68 2.32 -9.03 0.47
CA ASP A 68 3.27 -9.41 1.51
C ASP A 68 3.72 -8.22 2.38
N ARG A 69 3.28 -7.00 2.02
CA ARG A 69 3.56 -5.77 2.76
C ARG A 69 2.30 -5.10 3.31
N ILE A 70 2.41 -4.56 4.51
CA ILE A 70 1.28 -3.97 5.25
C ILE A 70 0.71 -2.74 4.53
N ASN A 71 1.55 -1.89 3.93
CA ASN A 71 1.08 -0.71 3.20
C ASN A 71 0.11 -1.07 2.07
N VAL A 72 0.43 -2.07 1.26
CA VAL A 72 -0.43 -2.55 0.17
C VAL A 72 -1.69 -3.20 0.71
N ARG A 73 -1.56 -4.01 1.77
CA ARG A 73 -2.72 -4.67 2.40
C ARG A 73 -3.71 -3.65 2.95
N ARG A 74 -3.24 -2.61 3.62
CA ARG A 74 -4.07 -1.51 4.14
C ARG A 74 -4.72 -0.71 3.02
N LEU A 75 -3.99 -0.44 1.93
CA LEU A 75 -4.53 0.20 0.74
C LEU A 75 -5.73 -0.59 0.21
N LEU A 76 -5.57 -1.90 -0.02
CA LEU A 76 -6.64 -2.75 -0.53
C LEU A 76 -7.87 -2.78 0.38
N ILE A 77 -7.68 -2.84 1.69
CA ILE A 77 -8.80 -2.79 2.64
C ILE A 77 -9.57 -1.48 2.49
N ARG A 78 -8.86 -0.35 2.34
CA ARG A 78 -9.50 0.97 2.15
C ARG A 78 -10.23 1.05 0.81
N LEU A 79 -9.61 0.59 -0.29
CA LEU A 79 -10.25 0.54 -1.61
C LEU A 79 -11.53 -0.29 -1.58
N ARG A 80 -11.47 -1.50 -1.03
CA ARG A 80 -12.64 -2.37 -0.91
C ARG A 80 -13.78 -1.73 -0.11
N LYS A 81 -13.47 -1.09 1.02
CA LYS A 81 -14.49 -0.39 1.83
C LYS A 81 -15.13 0.76 1.06
N PHE A 82 -14.35 1.56 0.37
CA PHE A 82 -14.85 2.67 -0.43
C PHE A 82 -15.76 2.18 -1.57
N ILE A 83 -15.28 1.21 -2.35
CA ILE A 83 -16.03 0.66 -3.48
C ILE A 83 -17.32 -0.01 -3.00
N ALA A 84 -17.26 -0.79 -1.91
CA ALA A 84 -18.45 -1.43 -1.34
C ALA A 84 -19.48 -0.40 -0.86
N SER A 85 -19.05 0.70 -0.24
CA SER A 85 -19.97 1.76 0.20
C SER A 85 -20.63 2.48 -0.98
N THR A 86 -19.86 2.74 -2.05
CA THR A 86 -20.35 3.38 -3.27
C THR A 86 -21.33 2.46 -4.02
N SER A 87 -21.01 1.18 -4.11
CA SER A 87 -21.84 0.19 -4.83
C SER A 87 -23.22 -0.01 -4.21
N ARG A 88 -23.39 0.27 -2.91
CA ARG A 88 -24.71 0.17 -2.25
C ARG A 88 -25.78 1.05 -2.89
N PHE A 89 -25.39 2.20 -3.38
CA PHE A 89 -26.33 3.16 -4.01
C PHE A 89 -26.67 2.81 -5.45
N LEU A 90 -26.08 1.75 -6.01
CA LEU A 90 -26.34 1.25 -7.34
C LEU A 90 -27.28 0.02 -7.34
N VAL A 91 -27.53 -0.54 -6.16
CA VAL A 91 -28.41 -1.70 -6.03
C VAL A 91 -29.87 -1.28 -6.27
N PHE A 92 -30.59 -2.07 -7.08
CA PHE A 92 -31.95 -1.81 -7.57
C PHE A 92 -32.09 -0.65 -8.56
N GLU A 93 -31.00 -0.03 -9.01
CA GLU A 93 -31.02 0.93 -10.11
C GLU A 93 -31.04 0.20 -11.46
N GLN A 94 -31.56 0.87 -12.49
CA GLN A 94 -31.64 0.33 -13.84
C GLN A 94 -30.23 0.08 -14.41
N ASN A 95 -29.94 -1.14 -14.88
CA ASN A 95 -28.63 -1.50 -15.44
C ASN A 95 -28.43 -0.89 -16.83
N THR A 96 -28.17 0.39 -16.87
CA THR A 96 -27.96 1.19 -18.06
C THR A 96 -26.51 1.69 -18.15
N GLN A 97 -26.11 2.16 -19.34
CA GLN A 97 -24.81 2.80 -19.52
C GLN A 97 -24.66 4.04 -18.62
N ALA A 98 -25.74 4.76 -18.36
CA ALA A 98 -25.73 5.90 -17.44
C ALA A 98 -25.35 5.49 -16.02
N LEU A 99 -25.85 4.36 -15.52
CA LEU A 99 -25.50 3.82 -14.22
C LEU A 99 -24.02 3.44 -14.16
N ARG A 100 -23.51 2.78 -15.19
CA ARG A 100 -22.09 2.39 -15.30
C ARG A 100 -21.18 3.62 -15.31
N ASN A 101 -21.52 4.64 -16.08
CA ASN A 101 -20.79 5.91 -16.10
C ASN A 101 -20.81 6.62 -14.73
N ARG A 102 -21.96 6.56 -14.02
CA ARG A 102 -22.04 7.12 -12.66
C ARG A 102 -21.06 6.45 -11.70
N PHE A 103 -20.95 5.13 -11.76
CA PHE A 103 -19.95 4.40 -10.97
C PHE A 103 -18.52 4.82 -11.34
N LEU A 104 -18.18 4.84 -12.63
CA LEU A 104 -16.85 5.23 -13.11
C LEU A 104 -16.47 6.66 -12.68
N ASN A 105 -17.43 7.59 -12.75
CA ASN A 105 -17.23 8.99 -12.35
C ASN A 105 -16.99 9.17 -10.83
N ILE A 106 -17.32 8.19 -10.01
CA ILE A 106 -17.03 8.22 -8.58
C ILE A 106 -15.71 7.48 -8.28
N VAL A 107 -15.48 6.34 -8.93
CA VAL A 107 -14.33 5.47 -8.61
C VAL A 107 -13.04 5.99 -9.22
N ASN A 108 -13.07 6.47 -10.47
CA ASN A 108 -11.86 6.97 -11.15
C ASN A 108 -11.20 8.13 -10.41
N PRO A 109 -11.89 9.23 -10.03
CA PRO A 109 -11.25 10.32 -9.30
C PRO A 109 -10.66 9.89 -7.96
N PHE A 110 -11.30 8.93 -7.28
CA PHE A 110 -10.76 8.38 -6.05
C PHE A 110 -9.46 7.60 -6.28
N LEU A 111 -9.40 6.77 -7.32
CA LEU A 111 -8.18 6.03 -7.67
C LEU A 111 -7.07 6.96 -8.18
N GLU A 112 -7.42 8.01 -8.94
CA GLU A 112 -6.50 9.07 -9.35
C GLU A 112 -5.89 9.79 -8.14
N GLN A 113 -6.69 10.11 -7.14
CA GLN A 113 -6.20 10.69 -5.89
C GLN A 113 -5.24 9.74 -5.16
N VAL A 114 -5.54 8.44 -5.13
CA VAL A 114 -4.64 7.43 -4.54
C VAL A 114 -3.34 7.33 -5.33
N GLN A 115 -3.39 7.38 -6.65
CA GLN A 115 -2.23 7.36 -7.53
C GLN A 115 -1.37 8.62 -7.34
N SER A 116 -1.96 9.81 -7.36
CA SER A 116 -1.27 11.08 -7.13
C SER A 116 -0.55 11.15 -5.78
N ASN A 117 -1.09 10.46 -4.79
CA ASN A 117 -0.46 10.30 -3.47
C ASN A 117 0.45 9.07 -3.36
N SER A 118 0.96 8.57 -4.47
CA SER A 118 1.91 7.44 -4.53
C SER A 118 1.41 6.13 -3.91
N GLY A 119 0.09 5.92 -3.86
CA GLY A 119 -0.48 4.65 -3.40
C GLY A 119 -0.53 3.58 -4.49
N LEU A 120 -0.72 4.01 -5.74
CA LEU A 120 -0.75 3.19 -6.93
C LEU A 120 0.23 3.73 -7.96
N SER A 121 0.89 2.86 -8.71
CA SER A 121 1.67 3.24 -9.90
C SER A 121 0.76 3.34 -11.14
N ALA A 122 -0.22 2.46 -11.25
CA ALA A 122 -1.22 2.48 -12.30
C ALA A 122 -2.52 1.82 -11.82
N PHE A 123 -3.63 2.17 -12.46
CA PHE A 123 -4.91 1.50 -12.30
C PHE A 123 -5.73 1.54 -13.60
N ARG A 124 -6.69 0.65 -13.71
CA ARG A 124 -7.68 0.63 -14.77
C ARG A 124 -9.00 0.11 -14.22
N VAL A 125 -10.10 0.79 -14.52
CA VAL A 125 -11.45 0.34 -14.19
C VAL A 125 -12.18 0.01 -15.49
N VAL A 126 -12.78 -1.16 -15.55
CA VAL A 126 -13.57 -1.63 -16.69
C VAL A 126 -14.99 -1.94 -16.19
N MET A 127 -15.96 -1.23 -16.69
CA MET A 127 -17.39 -1.43 -16.46
C MET A 127 -18.14 -0.98 -17.72
N ASP A 128 -18.05 -1.76 -18.76
CA ASP A 128 -18.59 -1.50 -20.09
C ASP A 128 -19.35 -2.73 -20.63
N ASP A 129 -19.71 -2.72 -21.91
CA ASP A 129 -20.44 -3.82 -22.53
C ASP A 129 -19.59 -5.09 -22.71
N THR A 130 -18.26 -5.00 -22.56
CA THR A 130 -17.37 -6.17 -22.66
C THR A 130 -17.51 -7.10 -21.47
N ASN A 131 -17.74 -6.53 -20.27
CA ASN A 131 -17.95 -7.30 -19.03
C ASN A 131 -19.41 -7.29 -18.55
N ASN A 132 -20.29 -6.50 -19.17
CA ASN A 132 -21.75 -6.50 -18.93
C ASN A 132 -22.49 -6.86 -20.23
N THR A 133 -22.29 -8.08 -20.67
CA THR A 133 -23.00 -8.63 -21.84
C THR A 133 -24.51 -8.75 -21.57
N PRO A 134 -25.37 -8.87 -22.60
CA PRO A 134 -26.82 -9.07 -22.42
C PRO A 134 -27.14 -10.21 -21.44
N ASP A 135 -26.38 -11.30 -21.49
CA ASP A 135 -26.53 -12.48 -20.62
C ASP A 135 -26.25 -12.14 -19.12
N VAL A 136 -25.33 -11.22 -18.84
CA VAL A 136 -25.05 -10.72 -17.49
C VAL A 136 -26.18 -9.81 -17.00
N VAL A 137 -26.67 -8.95 -17.90
CA VAL A 137 -27.78 -8.02 -17.60
C VAL A 137 -29.08 -8.80 -17.36
N ASP A 138 -29.35 -9.84 -18.15
CA ASP A 138 -30.55 -10.69 -18.00
C ASP A 138 -30.55 -11.47 -16.68
N ARG A 139 -29.37 -11.71 -16.12
CA ARG A 139 -29.20 -12.29 -14.77
C ARG A 139 -29.28 -11.26 -13.64
N ASN A 140 -29.67 -10.01 -13.92
CA ASN A 140 -29.71 -8.89 -12.98
C ASN A 140 -28.36 -8.61 -12.30
N GLN A 141 -27.25 -8.80 -13.03
CA GLN A 141 -25.91 -8.60 -12.53
C GLN A 141 -25.26 -7.36 -13.15
N LEU A 142 -24.48 -6.65 -12.35
CA LEU A 142 -23.60 -5.58 -12.79
C LEU A 142 -22.17 -5.95 -12.42
N VAL A 143 -21.29 -6.07 -13.42
CA VAL A 143 -19.91 -6.51 -13.25
C VAL A 143 -18.95 -5.35 -13.51
N GLY A 144 -18.12 -5.04 -12.53
CA GLY A 144 -17.00 -4.10 -12.64
C GLY A 144 -15.69 -4.79 -12.33
N GLN A 145 -14.66 -4.52 -13.13
CA GLN A 145 -13.30 -5.01 -12.89
C GLN A 145 -12.37 -3.84 -12.62
N ILE A 146 -11.60 -3.95 -11.54
CA ILE A 146 -10.65 -2.92 -11.14
C ILE A 146 -9.26 -3.56 -11.09
N PHE A 147 -8.41 -3.15 -12.01
CA PHE A 147 -7.00 -3.54 -12.07
C PHE A 147 -6.17 -2.48 -11.37
N ILE A 148 -5.31 -2.90 -10.46
CA ILE A 148 -4.45 -1.99 -9.70
C ILE A 148 -3.02 -2.50 -9.65
N GLN A 149 -2.07 -1.57 -9.72
CA GLN A 149 -0.65 -1.80 -9.50
C GLN A 149 -0.21 -0.97 -8.29
N PRO A 150 -0.05 -1.58 -7.11
CA PRO A 150 0.37 -0.85 -5.92
C PRO A 150 1.84 -0.44 -6.00
N THR A 151 2.15 0.72 -5.46
CA THR A 151 3.53 1.21 -5.32
C THR A 151 4.24 0.43 -4.21
N ARG A 152 5.45 -0.04 -4.49
CA ARG A 152 6.31 -0.69 -3.51
C ARG A 152 7.12 0.33 -2.73
N THR A 153 7.44 0.02 -1.49
CA THR A 153 8.35 0.82 -0.65
C THR A 153 9.78 0.33 -0.81
N ALA A 154 10.74 1.25 -0.73
CA ALA A 154 12.15 0.90 -0.61
C ALA A 154 12.43 0.47 0.85
N GLU A 155 12.93 -0.74 1.04
CA GLU A 155 13.31 -1.29 2.35
C GLU A 155 14.83 -1.45 2.47
N PHE A 156 15.52 -1.62 1.35
CA PHE A 156 16.96 -1.75 1.26
C PHE A 156 17.53 -0.67 0.36
N ILE A 157 18.56 0.01 0.82
CA ILE A 157 19.29 1.03 0.07
C ILE A 157 20.70 0.51 -0.11
N VAL A 158 21.09 0.28 -1.37
CA VAL A 158 22.47 -0.09 -1.73
C VAL A 158 23.15 1.15 -2.26
N LEU A 159 24.28 1.50 -1.68
CA LEU A 159 25.11 2.65 -2.07
C LEU A 159 26.49 2.16 -2.49
N ASP A 160 26.84 2.38 -3.75
CA ASP A 160 28.18 2.13 -4.27
C ASP A 160 29.00 3.41 -4.33
N PHE A 161 30.12 3.43 -3.63
CA PHE A 161 31.08 4.52 -3.69
C PHE A 161 32.26 4.12 -4.57
N VAL A 162 32.36 4.75 -5.72
CA VAL A 162 33.51 4.56 -6.62
C VAL A 162 34.48 5.72 -6.44
N VAL A 163 35.64 5.43 -5.87
CA VAL A 163 36.73 6.41 -5.75
C VAL A 163 37.53 6.43 -7.03
N GLN A 164 37.53 7.56 -7.71
CA GLN A 164 38.29 7.74 -8.95
C GLN A 164 39.57 8.57 -8.67
N PRO A 165 40.66 8.32 -9.39
CA PRO A 165 41.87 9.13 -9.29
C PRO A 165 41.64 10.54 -9.81
N THR A 166 42.47 11.48 -9.35
CA THR A 166 42.40 12.88 -9.79
C THR A 166 42.59 13.00 -11.29
N GLY A 167 41.62 13.60 -11.99
CA GLY A 167 41.65 13.79 -13.44
C GLY A 167 40.92 12.72 -14.26
N ALA A 168 40.30 11.73 -13.62
CA ALA A 168 39.40 10.79 -14.30
C ALA A 168 38.04 11.46 -14.65
N THR A 169 37.51 11.14 -15.82
CA THR A 169 36.14 11.54 -16.19
C THR A 169 35.12 10.61 -15.55
N PHE A 170 34.05 11.19 -15.01
CA PHE A 170 32.96 10.38 -14.49
C PHE A 170 32.20 9.67 -15.62
N PRO A 171 31.85 8.38 -15.46
CA PRO A 171 30.96 7.72 -16.42
C PRO A 171 29.58 8.41 -16.40
N GLU A 172 29.00 8.59 -17.59
CA GLU A 172 27.64 9.13 -17.76
C GLU A 172 26.58 8.14 -17.27
#